data_0f32a509a5fc7c14ba97e97b74d96657
#
_entry.id   0f32a509a5fc7c14ba97e97b74d96657
#
_cell.length_a   1.000
_cell.length_b   1.000
_cell.length_c   1.000
_cell.angle_alpha   90.00
_cell.angle_beta   90.00
_cell.angle_gamma   90.00
#
_symmetry.space_group_name_H-M   'P 1'
#
loop_
_entity.id
_entity.type
_entity.pdbx_description
1 polymer ?
#
loop_
_entity_poly.entity_id
_entity_poly.type
_entity_poly.pdbx_seq_one_letter_code
_entity_poly.pdbx_strand_id
1 'polypeptide(L)'
;MKWNKKFKYPQTIREAIEGERHYHVYDEKLPSVTTILQATQSDEKKASLENWKRKVGAKSADNIKNEAANRGSIMHKLIECYLLDERHMDLTDLGQQADKMAQTIIDEGLKGYMEEIWGTEVCLH
;
A
#
# COMPACT_ATOMS: atom_id res chain seq x y z
N MET A 1 -10.69 20.23 -2.31
CA MET A 1 -10.80 19.52 -1.05
C MET A 1 -10.16 20.30 0.08
N LYS A 2 -10.76 20.25 1.22
CA LYS A 2 -10.30 21.02 2.39
C LYS A 2 -9.35 20.16 3.23
N TRP A 3 -8.20 20.72 3.60
CA TRP A 3 -7.23 20.08 4.48
C TRP A 3 -7.43 20.48 5.92
N ASN A 4 -7.47 19.52 6.83
CA ASN A 4 -7.48 19.74 8.26
C ASN A 4 -6.14 19.32 8.86
N LYS A 5 -5.37 20.28 9.33
CA LYS A 5 -4.04 20.08 9.92
C LYS A 5 -4.07 19.96 11.46
N LYS A 6 -5.21 19.60 12.02
CA LYS A 6 -5.40 19.47 13.48
C LYS A 6 -4.45 18.44 14.10
N PHE A 7 -4.22 17.35 13.40
CA PHE A 7 -3.40 16.26 13.92
C PHE A 7 -1.96 16.36 13.43
N LYS A 8 -1.03 16.11 14.34
CA LYS A 8 0.39 15.94 14.03
C LYS A 8 0.69 14.45 14.09
N TYR A 9 1.21 13.93 12.99
CA TYR A 9 1.55 12.51 12.90
C TYR A 9 3.03 12.31 13.13
N PRO A 10 3.43 11.23 13.85
CA PRO A 10 4.85 10.93 14.03
C PRO A 10 5.48 10.53 12.71
N GLN A 11 6.74 10.91 12.55
CA GLN A 11 7.52 10.39 11.44
C GLN A 11 8.03 9.00 11.81
N THR A 12 8.02 8.11 10.82
CA THR A 12 8.45 6.74 10.97
C THR A 12 9.54 6.41 9.97
N ILE A 13 10.44 5.51 10.40
CA ILE A 13 11.46 4.93 9.54
C ILE A 13 11.08 3.47 9.31
N ARG A 14 10.93 3.10 8.05
CA ARG A 14 10.65 1.72 7.66
C ARG A 14 11.95 0.92 7.62
N GLU A 15 11.94 -0.24 8.24
CA GLU A 15 13.07 -1.15 8.30
C GLU A 15 12.61 -2.58 8.02
N ALA A 16 13.45 -3.36 7.34
CA ALA A 16 13.23 -4.80 7.20
C ALA A 16 14.09 -5.54 8.22
N ILE A 17 13.45 -6.27 9.12
CA ILE A 17 14.10 -7.14 10.12
C ILE A 17 13.73 -8.57 9.77
N GLU A 18 14.74 -9.39 9.45
CA GLU A 18 14.55 -10.80 9.03
C GLU A 18 13.55 -10.94 7.85
N GLY A 19 13.58 -9.98 6.91
CA GLY A 19 12.67 -9.95 5.77
C GLY A 19 11.26 -9.43 6.08
N GLU A 20 10.98 -9.08 7.32
CA GLU A 20 9.69 -8.56 7.77
C GLU A 20 9.75 -7.04 7.97
N ARG A 21 8.64 -6.39 7.64
CA ARG A 21 8.53 -4.95 7.71
C ARG A 21 8.26 -4.47 9.14
N HIS A 22 9.13 -3.60 9.64
CA HIS A 22 8.99 -2.93 10.94
C HIS A 22 9.09 -1.42 10.77
N TYR A 23 8.50 -0.69 11.68
CA TYR A 23 8.52 0.76 11.71
C TYR A 23 9.10 1.26 13.03
N HIS A 24 10.02 2.22 12.93
CA HIS A 24 10.49 2.96 14.10
C HIS A 24 9.51 4.09 14.38
N VAL A 25 8.84 4.03 15.52
CA VAL A 25 7.94 5.08 16.00
C VAL A 25 8.46 5.54 17.36
N TYR A 26 8.94 6.77 17.43
CA TYR A 26 9.67 7.27 18.57
C TYR A 26 10.86 6.36 18.88
N ASP A 27 10.94 5.76 20.06
CA ASP A 27 12.03 4.85 20.46
C ASP A 27 11.67 3.36 20.28
N GLU A 28 10.51 3.05 19.71
CA GLU A 28 10.02 1.70 19.56
C GLU A 28 10.12 1.19 18.13
N LYS A 29 10.45 -0.09 17.99
CA LYS A 29 10.36 -0.84 16.74
C LYS A 29 9.08 -1.66 16.74
N LEU A 30 8.14 -1.30 15.87
CA LEU A 30 6.84 -1.93 15.80
C LEU A 30 6.69 -2.71 14.48
N PRO A 31 6.16 -3.93 14.52
CA PRO A 31 5.85 -4.66 13.29
C PRO A 31 4.73 -3.95 12.52
N SER A 32 4.77 -4.03 11.18
CA SER A 32 3.67 -3.52 10.35
C SER A 32 2.40 -4.35 10.56
N VAL A 33 1.26 -3.76 10.27
CA VAL A 33 -0.03 -4.48 10.31
C VAL A 33 0.01 -5.72 9.42
N THR A 34 0.58 -5.63 8.22
CA THR A 34 0.73 -6.77 7.32
C THR A 34 1.62 -7.87 7.89
N THR A 35 2.69 -7.52 8.61
CA THR A 35 3.54 -8.48 9.33
C THR A 35 2.74 -9.23 10.38
N ILE A 36 1.91 -8.53 11.16
CA ILE A 36 1.04 -9.14 12.17
C ILE A 36 0.00 -10.06 11.50
N LEU A 37 -0.63 -9.61 10.44
CA LEU A 37 -1.63 -10.40 9.71
C LEU A 37 -1.04 -11.67 9.10
N GLN A 38 0.19 -11.61 8.59
CA GLN A 38 0.89 -12.80 8.10
C GLN A 38 1.21 -13.79 9.23
N ALA A 39 1.68 -13.30 10.37
CA ALA A 39 2.02 -14.13 11.52
C ALA A 39 0.78 -14.81 12.13
N THR A 40 -0.38 -14.17 12.06
CA THR A 40 -1.65 -14.67 12.61
C THR A 40 -2.56 -15.34 11.58
N GLN A 41 -2.07 -15.52 10.36
CA GLN A 41 -2.82 -16.14 9.28
C GLN A 41 -3.23 -17.58 9.62
N SER A 42 -4.44 -17.98 9.24
CA SER A 42 -4.92 -19.36 9.47
C SER A 42 -4.13 -20.39 8.67
N ASP A 43 -4.07 -21.61 9.16
CA ASP A 43 -3.39 -22.72 8.48
C ASP A 43 -4.02 -23.02 7.10
N GLU A 44 -5.33 -22.85 6.96
CA GLU A 44 -6.04 -23.00 5.69
C GLU A 44 -5.57 -21.99 4.65
N LYS A 45 -5.40 -20.73 5.02
CA LYS A 45 -4.89 -19.68 4.13
C LYS A 45 -3.44 -19.94 3.75
N LYS A 46 -2.61 -20.37 4.68
CA LYS A 46 -1.21 -20.74 4.43
C LYS A 46 -1.14 -21.92 3.44
N ALA A 47 -1.95 -22.94 3.63
CA ALA A 47 -2.01 -24.11 2.75
C ALA A 47 -2.50 -23.73 1.35
N SER A 48 -3.50 -22.87 1.25
CA SER A 48 -4.04 -22.37 -0.02
C SER A 48 -2.98 -21.60 -0.81
N LEU A 49 -2.23 -20.74 -0.14
CA LEU A 49 -1.13 -19.99 -0.75
C LEU A 49 0.00 -20.89 -1.24
N GLU A 50 0.39 -21.89 -0.44
CA GLU A 50 1.40 -22.89 -0.81
C GLU A 50 0.95 -23.71 -2.02
N ASN A 51 -0.30 -24.14 -2.08
CA ASN A 51 -0.87 -24.85 -3.22
C ASN A 51 -0.85 -23.99 -4.49
N TRP A 52 -1.20 -22.73 -4.38
CA TRP A 52 -1.12 -21.80 -5.50
C TRP A 52 0.32 -21.62 -6.00
N LYS A 53 1.28 -21.45 -5.11
CA LYS A 53 2.71 -21.33 -5.46
C LYS A 53 3.22 -22.56 -6.18
N ARG A 54 2.79 -23.76 -5.77
CA ARG A 54 3.16 -25.01 -6.44
C ARG A 54 2.57 -25.11 -7.85
N LYS A 55 1.33 -24.63 -8.05
CA LYS A 55 0.66 -24.67 -9.36
C LYS A 55 1.33 -23.74 -10.38
N VAL A 56 1.69 -22.53 -9.97
CA VAL A 56 2.25 -21.52 -10.87
C VAL A 56 3.79 -21.59 -10.96
N GLY A 57 4.44 -22.26 -10.02
CA GLY A 57 5.89 -22.29 -9.87
C GLY A 57 6.42 -21.11 -9.05
N ALA A 58 7.51 -21.34 -8.29
CA ALA A 58 8.06 -20.35 -7.38
C ALA A 58 8.45 -19.02 -8.07
N LYS A 59 9.13 -19.12 -9.21
CA LYS A 59 9.57 -17.95 -9.98
C LYS A 59 8.39 -17.15 -10.53
N SER A 60 7.37 -17.83 -11.08
CA SER A 60 6.16 -17.18 -11.59
C SER A 60 5.37 -16.54 -10.45
N ALA A 61 5.27 -17.20 -9.30
CA ALA A 61 4.61 -16.66 -8.11
C ALA A 61 5.28 -15.36 -7.64
N ASP A 62 6.62 -15.33 -7.57
CA ASP A 62 7.38 -14.13 -7.21
C ASP A 62 7.20 -13.01 -8.23
N ASN A 63 7.21 -13.30 -9.52
CA ASN A 63 6.98 -12.32 -10.57
C ASN A 63 5.59 -11.69 -10.48
N ILE A 64 4.56 -12.51 -10.28
CA ILE A 64 3.18 -12.03 -10.11
C ILE A 64 3.06 -11.14 -8.86
N LYS A 65 3.67 -11.57 -7.75
CA LYS A 65 3.68 -10.82 -6.50
C LYS A 65 4.37 -9.46 -6.68
N ASN A 66 5.54 -9.44 -7.29
CA ASN A 66 6.32 -8.20 -7.48
C ASN A 66 5.61 -7.24 -8.43
N GLU A 67 5.04 -7.73 -9.52
CA GLU A 67 4.27 -6.92 -10.45
C GLU A 67 3.04 -6.31 -9.77
N ALA A 68 2.30 -7.10 -9.01
CA ALA A 68 1.14 -6.61 -8.26
C ALA A 68 1.54 -5.56 -7.21
N ALA A 69 2.65 -5.78 -6.50
CA ALA A 69 3.16 -4.83 -5.51
C ALA A 69 3.59 -3.51 -6.16
N ASN A 70 4.30 -3.56 -7.28
CA ASN A 70 4.73 -2.38 -8.01
C ASN A 70 3.54 -1.59 -8.57
N ARG A 71 2.57 -2.28 -9.16
CA ARG A 71 1.33 -1.66 -9.65
C ARG A 71 0.57 -0.98 -8.51
N GLY A 72 0.45 -1.65 -7.37
CA GLY A 72 -0.18 -1.09 -6.18
C GLY A 72 0.54 0.15 -5.66
N SER A 73 1.87 0.14 -5.61
CA SER A 73 2.67 1.29 -5.17
C SER A 73 2.48 2.49 -6.09
N ILE A 74 2.44 2.30 -7.40
CA ILE A 74 2.18 3.37 -8.37
C ILE A 74 0.76 3.92 -8.17
N MET A 75 -0.23 3.04 -8.00
CA MET A 75 -1.61 3.43 -7.75
C MET A 75 -1.74 4.29 -6.49
N HIS A 76 -1.14 3.88 -5.39
CA HIS A 76 -1.12 4.65 -4.14
C HIS A 76 -0.48 6.02 -4.34
N LYS A 77 0.64 6.08 -5.07
CA LYS A 77 1.30 7.36 -5.37
C LYS A 77 0.43 8.29 -6.20
N LEU A 78 -0.28 7.77 -7.18
CA LEU A 78 -1.20 8.54 -8.02
C LEU A 78 -2.36 9.12 -7.20
N ILE A 79 -2.92 8.32 -6.28
CA ILE A 79 -4.00 8.78 -5.39
C ILE A 79 -3.47 9.86 -4.43
N GLU A 80 -2.30 9.63 -3.83
CA GLU A 80 -1.66 10.62 -2.96
C GLU A 80 -1.43 11.94 -3.68
N CYS A 81 -0.87 11.90 -4.89
CA CYS A 81 -0.66 13.10 -5.70
C CYS A 81 -1.96 13.82 -6.05
N TYR A 82 -3.01 13.09 -6.34
CA TYR A 82 -4.33 13.68 -6.54
C TYR A 82 -4.80 14.44 -5.29
N LEU A 83 -4.67 13.86 -4.11
CA LEU A 83 -5.08 14.47 -2.85
C LEU A 83 -4.22 15.70 -2.49
N LEU A 84 -2.94 15.68 -2.84
CA LEU A 84 -2.00 16.77 -2.61
C LEU A 84 -2.03 17.86 -3.71
N ASP A 85 -2.87 17.69 -4.72
CA ASP A 85 -2.92 18.54 -5.91
C ASP A 85 -1.56 18.62 -6.64
N GLU A 86 -0.86 17.51 -6.67
CA GLU A 86 0.40 17.33 -7.38
C GLU A 86 0.19 16.49 -8.65
N ARG A 87 1.08 16.64 -9.62
CA ARG A 87 1.06 15.80 -10.82
C ARG A 87 2.08 14.70 -10.71
N HIS A 88 1.67 13.50 -11.10
CA HIS A 88 2.55 12.35 -11.25
C HIS A 88 2.13 11.57 -12.50
N MET A 89 3.11 11.16 -13.29
CA MET A 89 2.87 10.41 -14.51
C MET A 89 3.86 9.26 -14.61
N ASP A 90 3.34 8.08 -14.90
CA ASP A 90 4.13 6.89 -15.19
C ASP A 90 3.62 6.29 -16.51
N LEU A 91 4.44 6.39 -17.56
CA LEU A 91 4.07 5.98 -18.91
C LEU A 91 4.34 4.49 -19.19
N THR A 92 4.85 3.75 -18.23
CA THR A 92 5.02 2.30 -18.37
C THR A 92 3.66 1.60 -18.49
N ASP A 93 3.64 0.38 -19.03
CA ASP A 93 2.41 -0.42 -19.10
C ASP A 93 1.79 -0.62 -17.71
N LEU A 94 2.63 -0.86 -16.72
CA LEU A 94 2.22 -1.01 -15.33
C LEU A 94 1.68 0.30 -14.76
N GLY A 95 2.31 1.42 -15.08
CA GLY A 95 1.86 2.77 -14.71
C GLY A 95 0.50 3.11 -15.30
N GLN A 96 0.24 2.75 -16.54
CA GLN A 96 -1.05 2.93 -17.19
C GLN A 96 -2.16 2.09 -16.55
N GLN A 97 -1.87 0.85 -16.16
CA GLN A 97 -2.81 0.00 -15.41
C GLN A 97 -3.11 0.61 -14.04
N ALA A 98 -2.08 1.05 -13.34
CA ALA A 98 -2.22 1.70 -12.03
C ALA A 98 -3.02 3.01 -12.13
N ASP A 99 -2.83 3.78 -13.20
CA ASP A 99 -3.59 5.01 -13.44
C ASP A 99 -5.09 4.73 -13.60
N LYS A 100 -5.47 3.71 -14.35
CA LYS A 100 -6.86 3.30 -14.46
C LYS A 100 -7.47 2.90 -13.13
N MET A 101 -6.72 2.15 -12.32
CA MET A 101 -7.15 1.76 -10.98
C MET A 101 -7.33 2.98 -10.07
N ALA A 102 -6.35 3.88 -10.06
CA ALA A 102 -6.40 5.11 -9.29
C ALA A 102 -7.57 5.99 -9.72
N GLN A 103 -7.78 6.14 -11.03
CA GLN A 103 -8.86 6.94 -11.57
C GLN A 103 -10.24 6.41 -11.17
N THR A 104 -10.41 5.10 -11.19
CA THR A 104 -11.65 4.45 -10.73
C THR A 104 -11.91 4.74 -9.25
N ILE A 105 -10.88 4.61 -8.41
CA ILE A 105 -11.00 4.91 -6.98
C ILE A 105 -11.34 6.40 -6.75
N ILE A 106 -10.69 7.29 -7.48
CA ILE A 106 -10.92 8.73 -7.37
C ILE A 106 -12.37 9.07 -7.79
N ASP A 107 -12.79 8.58 -8.95
CA ASP A 107 -14.10 8.95 -9.53
C ASP A 107 -15.27 8.31 -8.77
N GLU A 108 -15.14 7.06 -8.35
CA GLU A 108 -16.23 6.30 -7.73
C GLU A 108 -16.19 6.33 -6.20
N GLY A 109 -15.02 6.56 -5.60
CA GLY A 109 -14.83 6.47 -4.15
C GLY A 109 -14.50 7.77 -3.46
N LEU A 110 -13.80 8.70 -4.09
CA LEU A 110 -13.32 9.92 -3.46
C LEU A 110 -14.13 11.15 -3.87
N LYS A 111 -14.36 11.35 -5.15
CA LYS A 111 -15.13 12.50 -5.64
C LYS A 111 -16.57 12.42 -5.15
N GLY A 112 -17.04 13.51 -4.55
CA GLY A 112 -18.40 13.61 -4.04
C GLY A 112 -18.63 12.95 -2.66
N TYR A 113 -17.65 12.22 -2.13
CA TYR A 113 -17.75 11.59 -0.80
C TYR A 113 -16.79 12.18 0.23
N MET A 114 -15.66 12.72 -0.23
CA MET A 114 -14.68 13.35 0.67
C MET A 114 -14.94 14.84 0.81
N GLU A 115 -15.13 15.27 2.04
CA GLU A 115 -15.28 16.69 2.39
C GLU A 115 -13.97 17.28 2.89
N GLU A 116 -13.19 16.52 3.63
CA GLU A 116 -12.00 16.98 4.33
C GLU A 116 -10.91 15.91 4.37
N ILE A 117 -9.65 16.34 4.21
CA ILE A 117 -8.47 15.47 4.30
C ILE A 117 -7.72 15.78 5.59
N TRP A 118 -7.46 14.75 6.38
CA TRP A 118 -6.73 14.84 7.64
C TRP A 118 -5.27 14.38 7.53
N GLY A 119 -4.94 13.68 6.48
CA GLY A 119 -3.60 13.19 6.18
C GLY A 119 -3.59 12.18 5.06
N THR A 120 -2.43 11.99 4.44
CA THR A 120 -2.18 10.94 3.44
C THR A 120 -0.88 10.25 3.80
N GLU A 121 -0.84 8.93 3.67
CA GLU A 121 0.33 8.11 3.96
C GLU A 121 0.95 8.41 5.34
N VAL A 122 0.11 8.73 6.31
CA VAL A 122 0.53 9.08 7.67
C VAL A 122 0.70 7.84 8.54
N CYS A 123 1.57 7.93 9.53
CA CYS A 123 1.73 6.87 10.51
C CYS A 123 0.60 6.93 11.56
N LEU A 124 -0.06 5.80 11.75
CA LEU A 124 -0.99 5.56 12.83
C LEU A 124 -0.46 4.38 13.66
N HIS A 125 -0.42 4.54 14.96
CA HIS A 125 0.10 3.50 15.85
C HIS A 125 -0.70 3.43 17.16
#